data_d2200b4e538169dd00d550632eb58912
#
_entry.id   d2200b4e538169dd00d550632eb58912
#
_cell.length_a   1.000
_cell.length_b   1.000
_cell.length_c   1.000
_cell.angle_alpha   90.00
_cell.angle_beta   90.00
_cell.angle_gamma   90.00
#
_symmetry.space_group_name_H-M   'P 1'
#
loop_
_entity.id
_entity.type
_entity.pdbx_description
1 polymer ?
#
loop_
_entity_poly.entity_id
_entity_poly.type
_entity_poly.pdbx_seq_one_letter_code
_entity_poly.pdbx_strand_id
1 'polypeptide(L)'
;MRDGNDSKMSNSSAFSIRLTGWITIFALAAAASPPSVEAAPGRGGQITHVVLFWLKRPGNVDDQNVLIRASRSFRRLKGVTEVRVGRSLPVERPVEQPFDIGVVMTFKDVRALKKFETNQRHQQLMEAALRPLVRHYIVYNFSNE
;
A
#
# COMPACT_ATOMS: atom_id res chain seq x y z
N MET A 1 -62.44 -24.59 -3.01
CA MET A 1 -62.72 -24.26 -4.42
C MET A 1 -61.40 -24.39 -5.09
N ARG A 2 -61.24 -25.55 -5.60
CA ARG A 2 -61.07 -26.00 -7.00
C ARG A 2 -59.68 -25.72 -7.50
N ASP A 3 -58.90 -26.72 -7.57
CA ASP A 3 -58.74 -27.72 -8.66
C ASP A 3 -57.72 -27.22 -9.64
N GLY A 4 -56.71 -27.90 -9.89
CA GLY A 4 -56.43 -29.19 -10.48
C GLY A 4 -55.45 -28.88 -11.58
N ASN A 5 -54.62 -29.59 -12.01
CA ASN A 5 -54.53 -30.93 -12.44
C ASN A 5 -53.24 -31.15 -13.23
N ASP A 6 -52.55 -32.13 -12.90
CA ASP A 6 -51.90 -33.19 -13.68
C ASP A 6 -51.68 -33.01 -15.20
N SER A 7 -50.51 -33.44 -15.61
CA SER A 7 -50.28 -34.54 -16.57
C SER A 7 -48.91 -34.41 -17.20
N LYS A 8 -47.96 -35.24 -16.97
CA LYS A 8 -47.71 -36.62 -17.39
C LYS A 8 -47.35 -36.79 -18.88
N MET A 9 -46.34 -37.58 -19.03
CA MET A 9 -45.91 -38.43 -20.16
C MET A 9 -44.82 -37.83 -21.06
N SER A 10 -43.61 -38.33 -20.93
CA SER A 10 -43.16 -39.58 -21.61
C SER A 10 -43.12 -39.46 -23.15
N ASN A 11 -41.94 -39.42 -23.70
CA ASN A 11 -41.63 -40.33 -24.78
C ASN A 11 -40.13 -40.55 -25.02
N SER A 12 -39.78 -41.80 -24.96
CA SER A 12 -38.56 -42.38 -25.51
C SER A 12 -38.51 -42.23 -27.01
N SER A 13 -37.37 -41.89 -27.52
CA SER A 13 -36.99 -42.38 -28.86
C SER A 13 -35.46 -42.44 -28.94
N ALA A 14 -35.00 -43.64 -28.91
CA ALA A 14 -33.65 -44.03 -29.31
C ALA A 14 -33.48 -43.68 -30.80
N PHE A 15 -32.40 -42.97 -31.10
CA PHE A 15 -31.91 -42.85 -32.45
C PHE A 15 -30.42 -43.19 -32.49
N SER A 16 -30.16 -44.41 -32.92
CA SER A 16 -28.82 -44.89 -33.27
C SER A 16 -28.37 -44.23 -34.56
N ILE A 17 -27.24 -43.54 -34.52
CA ILE A 17 -26.50 -43.18 -35.73
C ILE A 17 -25.03 -43.48 -35.56
N ARG A 18 -24.67 -44.41 -36.28
CA ARG A 18 -23.43 -44.88 -36.91
C ARG A 18 -22.19 -44.03 -36.74
N LEU A 19 -21.19 -44.76 -36.28
CA LEU A 19 -19.77 -44.57 -36.35
C LEU A 19 -19.29 -44.16 -37.73
N THR A 20 -18.74 -42.96 -37.84
CA THR A 20 -17.81 -42.62 -38.93
C THR A 20 -16.68 -41.81 -38.35
N GLY A 21 -15.51 -42.41 -38.38
CA GLY A 21 -14.29 -41.84 -37.81
C GLY A 21 -13.82 -40.57 -38.57
N TRP A 22 -13.55 -39.59 -37.75
CA TRP A 22 -12.69 -38.46 -38.17
C TRP A 22 -11.62 -38.36 -37.11
N ILE A 23 -10.45 -38.79 -37.48
CA ILE A 23 -9.25 -38.54 -36.70
C ILE A 23 -8.94 -37.06 -36.83
N THR A 24 -9.35 -36.28 -35.85
CA THR A 24 -8.87 -34.92 -35.70
C THR A 24 -7.56 -34.96 -34.93
N ILE A 25 -6.47 -34.73 -35.67
CA ILE A 25 -5.15 -34.47 -35.10
C ILE A 25 -5.27 -33.19 -34.28
N PHE A 26 -5.34 -33.31 -32.96
CA PHE A 26 -5.14 -32.20 -32.05
C PHE A 26 -3.66 -31.82 -32.12
N ALA A 27 -3.35 -30.80 -32.91
CA ALA A 27 -2.09 -30.11 -32.80
C ALA A 27 -2.05 -29.42 -31.44
N LEU A 28 -1.26 -29.96 -30.51
CA LEU A 28 -0.93 -29.37 -29.24
C LEU A 28 -0.11 -28.10 -29.51
N ALA A 29 -0.78 -26.98 -29.67
CA ALA A 29 -0.13 -25.68 -29.67
C ALA A 29 0.39 -25.44 -28.26
N ALA A 30 1.68 -25.71 -28.04
CA ALA A 30 2.37 -25.25 -26.85
C ALA A 30 2.28 -23.72 -26.82
N ALA A 31 1.36 -23.20 -26.04
CA ALA A 31 1.30 -21.79 -25.74
C ALA A 31 2.57 -21.46 -24.94
N ALA A 32 3.58 -20.98 -25.64
CA ALA A 32 4.73 -20.35 -25.00
C ALA A 32 4.23 -19.13 -24.26
N SER A 33 4.10 -19.24 -22.94
CA SER A 33 3.87 -18.09 -22.08
C SER A 33 4.98 -17.08 -22.35
N PRO A 34 4.67 -15.80 -22.61
CA PRO A 34 5.71 -14.80 -22.74
C PRO A 34 6.56 -14.80 -21.46
N PRO A 35 7.87 -14.65 -21.55
CA PRO A 35 8.70 -14.55 -20.36
C PRO A 35 8.16 -13.40 -19.53
N SER A 36 7.74 -13.70 -18.30
CA SER A 36 7.46 -12.67 -17.32
C SER A 36 8.72 -11.82 -17.23
N VAL A 37 8.65 -10.59 -17.70
CA VAL A 37 9.70 -9.60 -17.44
C VAL A 37 9.66 -9.37 -15.94
N GLU A 38 10.35 -10.23 -15.21
CA GLU A 38 10.72 -9.98 -13.84
C GLU A 38 11.53 -8.69 -13.89
N ALA A 39 10.87 -7.60 -13.48
CA ALA A 39 11.53 -6.31 -13.41
C ALA A 39 12.83 -6.54 -12.63
N ALA A 40 13.94 -6.38 -13.32
CA ALA A 40 15.26 -6.47 -12.71
C ALA A 40 15.16 -5.73 -11.39
N PRO A 41 15.75 -6.24 -10.28
CA PRO A 41 15.78 -5.52 -9.04
C PRO A 41 16.46 -4.20 -9.36
N GLY A 42 15.63 -3.16 -9.59
CA GLY A 42 16.13 -1.85 -9.95
C GLY A 42 17.22 -1.55 -8.94
N ARG A 43 18.33 -1.01 -9.37
CA ARG A 43 19.25 -0.26 -8.53
C ARG A 43 18.41 0.88 -7.94
N GLY A 44 17.51 0.52 -7.02
CA GLY A 44 16.64 1.44 -6.35
C GLY A 44 17.54 2.33 -5.52
N GLY A 45 17.71 3.56 -5.96
CA GLY A 45 18.38 4.57 -5.18
C GLY A 45 17.79 4.62 -3.77
N GLN A 46 18.52 5.24 -2.90
CA GLN A 46 18.07 5.56 -1.55
C GLN A 46 16.71 6.29 -1.62
N ILE A 47 15.77 5.91 -0.76
CA ILE A 47 14.44 6.53 -0.73
C ILE A 47 14.38 7.57 0.35
N THR A 48 13.93 8.76 -0.01
CA THR A 48 13.57 9.82 0.91
C THR A 48 12.06 9.79 1.15
N HIS A 49 11.68 9.72 2.42
CA HIS A 49 10.31 9.71 2.91
C HIS A 49 10.10 10.98 3.74
N VAL A 50 9.24 11.86 3.29
CA VAL A 50 8.93 13.13 3.96
C VAL A 50 7.51 13.07 4.49
N VAL A 51 7.34 13.40 5.76
CA VAL A 51 6.03 13.54 6.39
C VAL A 51 5.88 14.91 7.01
N LEU A 52 4.83 15.61 6.65
CA LEU A 52 4.46 16.89 7.23
C LEU A 52 3.22 16.67 8.11
N PHE A 53 3.26 17.14 9.35
CA PHE A 53 2.21 16.95 10.33
C PHE A 53 1.58 18.28 10.74
N TRP A 54 0.23 18.30 10.77
CA TRP A 54 -0.59 19.36 11.36
C TRP A 54 -1.24 18.83 12.62
N LEU A 55 -0.97 19.49 13.73
CA LEU A 55 -1.51 19.10 15.03
C LEU A 55 -2.96 19.53 15.20
N LYS A 56 -3.68 18.83 16.08
CA LYS A 56 -5.02 19.25 16.53
C LYS A 56 -4.97 20.55 17.33
N ARG A 57 -3.85 20.80 18.01
CA ARG A 57 -3.53 22.04 18.72
C ARG A 57 -2.30 22.66 18.06
N PRO A 58 -2.47 23.46 17.00
CA PRO A 58 -1.37 24.06 16.26
C PRO A 58 -0.43 24.83 17.19
N GLY A 59 0.89 24.68 17.00
CA GLY A 59 1.89 25.36 17.80
C GLY A 59 2.04 24.88 19.24
N ASN A 60 1.25 23.92 19.72
CA ASN A 60 1.38 23.42 21.09
C ASN A 60 2.72 22.68 21.27
N VAL A 61 3.57 23.24 22.16
CA VAL A 61 4.95 22.78 22.36
C VAL A 61 5.02 21.37 22.93
N ASP A 62 4.11 20.99 23.83
CA ASP A 62 4.10 19.67 24.44
C ASP A 62 3.74 18.60 23.42
N ASP A 63 2.71 18.85 22.59
CA ASP A 63 2.34 17.96 21.50
C ASP A 63 3.47 17.81 20.48
N GLN A 64 4.11 18.93 20.12
CA GLN A 64 5.27 18.91 19.24
C GLN A 64 6.41 18.06 19.84
N ASN A 65 6.70 18.21 21.14
CA ASN A 65 7.73 17.45 21.81
C ASN A 65 7.45 15.94 21.82
N VAL A 66 6.18 15.54 22.05
CA VAL A 66 5.78 14.14 21.99
C VAL A 66 6.00 13.59 20.58
N LEU A 67 5.52 14.30 19.55
CA LEU A 67 5.65 13.89 18.16
C LEU A 67 7.13 13.79 17.73
N ILE A 68 7.97 14.76 18.11
CA ILE A 68 9.40 14.76 17.83
C ILE A 68 10.08 13.53 18.44
N ARG A 69 9.82 13.23 19.72
CA ARG A 69 10.41 12.06 20.39
C ARG A 69 9.97 10.75 19.75
N ALA A 70 8.68 10.63 19.45
CA ALA A 70 8.12 9.45 18.77
C ALA A 70 8.78 9.24 17.41
N SER A 71 8.85 10.28 16.59
CA SER A 71 9.46 10.22 15.25
C SER A 71 10.96 9.90 15.29
N ARG A 72 11.70 10.48 16.24
CA ARG A 72 13.13 10.15 16.42
C ARG A 72 13.37 8.70 16.78
N SER A 73 12.43 8.02 17.44
CA SER A 73 12.55 6.62 17.80
C SER A 73 12.57 5.68 16.59
N PHE A 74 12.03 6.11 15.44
CA PHE A 74 12.05 5.35 14.19
C PHE A 74 13.47 5.05 13.68
N ARG A 75 14.47 5.82 14.08
CA ARG A 75 15.89 5.54 13.78
C ARG A 75 16.34 4.15 14.20
N ARG A 76 15.67 3.53 15.18
CA ARG A 76 15.99 2.18 15.68
C ARG A 76 15.34 1.08 14.84
N LEU A 77 14.49 1.42 13.88
CA LEU A 77 13.82 0.44 13.03
C LEU A 77 14.73 0.00 11.89
N LYS A 78 14.73 -1.29 11.61
CA LYS A 78 15.55 -1.86 10.54
C LYS A 78 15.19 -1.26 9.18
N GLY A 79 16.22 -0.83 8.46
CA GLY A 79 16.06 -0.26 7.11
C GLY A 79 15.99 1.26 7.07
N VAL A 80 15.78 1.93 8.21
CA VAL A 80 15.91 3.37 8.33
C VAL A 80 17.40 3.70 8.46
N THR A 81 17.91 4.54 7.58
CA THR A 81 19.32 4.98 7.57
C THR A 81 19.50 6.32 8.27
N GLU A 82 18.51 7.19 8.15
CA GLU A 82 18.51 8.52 8.77
C GLU A 82 17.11 8.93 9.18
N VAL A 83 16.98 9.72 10.24
CA VAL A 83 15.76 10.42 10.65
C VAL A 83 16.12 11.84 11.06
N ARG A 84 15.54 12.80 10.36
CA ARG A 84 15.56 14.22 10.71
C ARG A 84 14.16 14.68 11.07
N VAL A 85 14.04 15.41 12.16
CA VAL A 85 12.75 15.92 12.66
C VAL A 85 12.93 17.34 13.13
N GLY A 86 12.04 18.20 12.70
CA GLY A 86 12.08 19.62 13.07
C GLY A 86 10.69 20.25 13.13
N ARG A 87 10.62 21.40 13.81
CA ARG A 87 9.46 22.29 13.78
C ARG A 87 9.47 23.12 12.52
N SER A 88 8.28 23.48 12.06
CA SER A 88 8.14 24.52 11.03
C SER A 88 8.72 25.82 11.55
N LEU A 89 9.40 26.53 10.68
CA LEU A 89 9.86 27.90 10.95
C LEU A 89 8.88 28.90 10.35
N PRO A 90 8.74 30.08 10.95
CA PRO A 90 8.01 31.17 10.30
C PRO A 90 8.61 31.44 8.91
N VAL A 91 7.76 31.63 7.93
CA VAL A 91 8.16 31.98 6.56
C VAL A 91 7.62 33.37 6.25
N GLU A 92 8.43 34.20 5.56
CA GLU A 92 8.01 35.54 5.17
C GLU A 92 6.91 35.54 4.11
N ARG A 93 6.79 34.44 3.35
CA ARG A 93 5.74 34.30 2.33
C ARG A 93 4.49 33.69 2.94
N PRO A 94 3.31 34.18 2.54
CA PRO A 94 2.06 33.57 2.99
C PRO A 94 2.00 32.11 2.57
N VAL A 95 1.84 31.20 3.52
CA VAL A 95 1.45 29.81 3.25
C VAL A 95 0.08 29.62 3.91
N GLU A 96 -0.83 29.00 3.20
CA GLU A 96 -2.22 28.85 3.66
C GLU A 96 -2.30 28.15 5.01
N GLN A 97 -1.49 27.15 5.21
CA GLN A 97 -1.48 26.38 6.48
C GLN A 97 -0.07 25.83 6.73
N PRO A 98 0.76 26.52 7.53
CA PRO A 98 2.05 25.98 7.91
C PRO A 98 1.88 24.70 8.71
N PHE A 99 2.71 23.70 8.42
CA PHE A 99 2.74 22.47 9.21
C PHE A 99 3.41 22.73 10.58
N ASP A 100 3.13 21.89 11.56
CA ASP A 100 3.76 22.00 12.89
C ASP A 100 5.11 21.28 12.94
N ILE A 101 5.19 20.05 12.40
CA ILE A 101 6.38 19.20 12.44
C ILE A 101 6.64 18.59 11.07
N GLY A 102 7.90 18.70 10.62
CA GLY A 102 8.42 17.97 9.47
C GLY A 102 9.31 16.81 9.90
N VAL A 103 9.12 15.67 9.26
CA VAL A 103 9.95 14.48 9.43
C VAL A 103 10.51 14.07 8.09
N VAL A 104 11.82 13.87 8.03
CA VAL A 104 12.48 13.30 6.85
C VAL A 104 13.18 12.02 7.27
N MET A 105 12.85 10.94 6.63
CA MET A 105 13.49 9.65 6.83
C MET A 105 14.10 9.16 5.53
N THR A 106 15.23 8.49 5.64
CA THR A 106 15.91 7.90 4.50
C THR A 106 15.95 6.39 4.67
N PHE A 107 15.70 5.69 3.58
CA PHE A 107 15.73 4.22 3.50
C PHE A 107 16.72 3.77 2.45
N LYS A 108 17.34 2.62 2.69
CA LYS A 108 18.29 2.02 1.75
C LYS A 108 17.69 1.79 0.35
N ASP A 109 16.42 1.35 0.32
CA ASP A 109 15.69 1.01 -0.90
C ASP A 109 14.17 0.98 -0.63
N VAL A 110 13.37 0.80 -1.67
CA VAL A 110 11.91 0.69 -1.61
C VAL A 110 11.45 -0.49 -0.73
N ARG A 111 12.21 -1.59 -0.71
CA ARG A 111 11.86 -2.74 0.14
C ARG A 111 12.00 -2.40 1.63
N ALA A 112 13.01 -1.62 1.98
CA ALA A 112 13.20 -1.14 3.35
C ALA A 112 12.04 -0.22 3.78
N LEU A 113 11.62 0.70 2.91
CA LEU A 113 10.45 1.55 3.14
C LEU A 113 9.18 0.71 3.36
N LYS A 114 8.86 -0.23 2.46
CA LYS A 114 7.68 -1.11 2.60
C LYS A 114 7.70 -1.91 3.91
N LYS A 115 8.86 -2.42 4.32
CA LYS A 115 9.02 -3.12 5.60
C LYS A 115 8.82 -2.19 6.80
N PHE A 116 9.21 -0.94 6.69
CA PHE A 116 8.96 0.07 7.71
C PHE A 116 7.46 0.37 7.83
N GLU A 117 6.77 0.60 6.72
CA GLU A 117 5.33 0.91 6.70
C GLU A 117 4.48 -0.22 7.34
N THR A 118 4.88 -1.47 7.13
CA THR A 118 4.19 -2.65 7.70
C THR A 118 4.73 -3.07 9.08
N ASN A 119 5.72 -2.35 9.63
CA ASN A 119 6.33 -2.70 10.89
C ASN A 119 5.38 -2.47 12.07
N GLN A 120 5.15 -3.50 12.89
CA GLN A 120 4.24 -3.44 14.03
C GLN A 120 4.57 -2.30 15.00
N ARG A 121 5.86 -2.08 15.30
CA ARG A 121 6.28 -0.99 16.19
C ARG A 121 6.02 0.39 15.58
N HIS A 122 6.17 0.54 14.25
CA HIS A 122 5.78 1.75 13.55
C HIS A 122 4.27 2.00 13.72
N GLN A 123 3.44 1.00 13.45
CA GLN A 123 1.98 1.11 13.59
C GLN A 123 1.55 1.43 15.02
N GLN A 124 2.14 0.77 16.01
CA GLN A 124 1.86 1.05 17.43
C GLN A 124 2.20 2.50 17.82
N LEU A 125 3.34 3.03 17.35
CA LEU A 125 3.73 4.42 17.60
C LEU A 125 2.79 5.41 16.88
N MET A 126 2.37 5.09 15.65
CA MET A 126 1.37 5.90 14.94
C MET A 126 0.06 5.98 15.72
N GLU A 127 -0.46 4.86 16.21
CA GLU A 127 -1.70 4.81 16.97
C GLU A 127 -1.60 5.48 18.35
N ALA A 128 -0.55 5.18 19.10
CA ALA A 128 -0.43 5.61 20.50
C ALA A 128 0.04 7.06 20.64
N ALA A 129 0.95 7.52 19.79
CA ALA A 129 1.59 8.82 19.95
C ALA A 129 1.16 9.85 18.91
N LEU A 130 0.92 9.44 17.65
CA LEU A 130 0.63 10.38 16.57
C LEU A 130 -0.87 10.65 16.41
N ARG A 131 -1.67 9.61 16.32
CA ARG A 131 -3.12 9.72 16.08
C ARG A 131 -3.87 10.61 17.08
N PRO A 132 -3.57 10.59 18.39
CA PRO A 132 -4.22 11.48 19.36
C PRO A 132 -3.91 12.95 19.11
N LEU A 133 -2.72 13.28 18.62
CA LEU A 133 -2.20 14.63 18.50
C LEU A 133 -2.38 15.23 17.11
N VAL A 134 -2.36 14.40 16.07
CA VAL A 134 -2.32 14.82 14.67
C VAL A 134 -3.73 15.01 14.11
N ARG A 135 -3.99 16.17 13.49
CA ARG A 135 -5.21 16.48 12.76
C ARG A 135 -5.18 15.83 11.36
N HIS A 136 -4.10 16.05 10.63
CA HIS A 136 -3.81 15.37 9.37
C HIS A 136 -2.30 15.39 9.08
N TYR A 137 -1.89 14.60 8.11
CA TYR A 137 -0.51 14.55 7.64
C TYR A 137 -0.46 14.31 6.13
N ILE A 138 0.65 14.70 5.51
CA ILE A 138 0.95 14.44 4.11
C ILE A 138 2.25 13.67 4.03
N VAL A 139 2.30 12.67 3.14
CA VAL A 139 3.47 11.84 2.90
C VAL A 139 3.95 11.99 1.46
N TYR A 140 5.25 12.19 1.29
CA TYR A 140 5.93 12.15 0.00
C TYR A 140 7.06 11.14 0.04
N ASN A 141 7.15 10.32 -1.00
CA ASN A 141 8.24 9.38 -1.20
C ASN A 141 8.89 9.67 -2.56
N PHE A 142 10.22 9.76 -2.59
CA PHE A 142 10.97 9.89 -3.83
C PHE A 142 12.31 9.19 -3.74
N SER A 143 12.83 8.74 -4.88
CA SER A 143 14.16 8.16 -4.99
C SER A 143 15.19 9.26 -5.19
N ASN A 144 16.34 9.14 -4.56
CA ASN A 144 17.51 9.95 -4.88
C ASN A 144 18.14 9.36 -6.16
N GLU A 145 18.26 10.17 -7.19
CA GLU A 145 18.95 9.84 -8.44
C GLU A 145 20.46 9.94 -8.27
#